data_0e2d8a128967c61e2e046800faec49f1
#
_entry.id   0e2d8a128967c61e2e046800faec49f1
#
_cell.length_a   1.000
_cell.length_b   1.000
_cell.length_c   1.000
_cell.angle_alpha   90.00
_cell.angle_beta   90.00
_cell.angle_gamma   90.00
#
_symmetry.space_group_name_H-M   'P 1'
#
loop_
_entity.id
_entity.type
_entity.pdbx_description
1 polymer ?
#
loop_
_entity_poly.entity_id
_entity_poly.type
_entity_poly.pdbx_seq_one_letter_code
_entity_poly.pdbx_strand_id
1 'polypeptide(L)'
;MKTNHSFRKFAPAVAALFCVTVAFAGKVDSIYKDGSGAAIRGYDPVAYFTEQKPVKGSEQFRYSWMGATWLFASAANRDQFAANPAQYAPQFGGYCSYAVSKGHTASIDPEAWRIVDGKLYLNYSKGVQKTWEKDVPGNIQKADQNWPALHK
;
A
#
# COMPACT_ATOMS: atom_id res chain seq x y z
N MET A 1 47.34 69.18 6.95
CA MET A 1 47.34 67.73 6.91
C MET A 1 45.99 67.22 7.34
N LYS A 2 45.16 66.78 6.38
CA LYS A 2 43.84 66.26 6.64
C LYS A 2 43.89 64.77 6.38
N THR A 3 43.71 63.92 7.45
CA THR A 3 43.67 62.49 7.35
C THR A 3 42.21 62.06 7.22
N ASN A 4 41.87 61.54 6.02
CA ASN A 4 40.58 60.95 5.75
C ASN A 4 40.55 59.48 6.27
N HIS A 5 39.73 59.19 7.30
CA HIS A 5 39.45 57.84 7.71
C HIS A 5 38.18 57.38 6.98
N SER A 6 38.35 56.49 6.02
CA SER A 6 37.23 55.83 5.35
C SER A 6 36.75 54.64 6.20
N PHE A 7 35.55 54.76 6.79
CA PHE A 7 34.88 53.63 7.47
C PHE A 7 34.23 52.74 6.42
N ARG A 8 34.81 51.57 6.18
CA ARG A 8 34.18 50.50 5.44
C ARG A 8 33.08 49.87 6.31
N LYS A 9 31.81 50.05 5.92
CA LYS A 9 30.68 49.37 6.50
C LYS A 9 30.63 47.91 6.02
N PHE A 10 30.93 46.97 6.90
CA PHE A 10 30.67 45.56 6.67
C PHE A 10 29.17 45.29 6.92
N ALA A 11 28.44 44.88 5.85
CA ALA A 11 27.10 44.38 5.99
C ALA A 11 27.17 42.89 6.38
N PRO A 12 26.42 42.42 7.41
CA PRO A 12 26.40 41.01 7.73
C PRO A 12 25.57 40.28 6.67
N ALA A 13 26.19 39.30 6.04
CA ALA A 13 25.48 38.36 5.18
C ALA A 13 24.62 37.45 6.06
N VAL A 14 23.30 37.63 6.00
CA VAL A 14 22.32 36.70 6.62
C VAL A 14 22.25 35.45 5.77
N ALA A 15 22.91 34.38 6.19
CA ALA A 15 22.76 33.08 5.60
C ALA A 15 21.38 32.53 5.99
N ALA A 16 20.44 32.59 5.07
CA ALA A 16 19.12 31.91 5.24
C ALA A 16 19.35 30.39 5.22
N LEU A 17 19.27 29.79 6.38
CA LEU A 17 19.29 28.33 6.52
C LEU A 17 17.96 27.80 6.01
N PHE A 18 17.91 27.32 4.78
CA PHE A 18 16.76 26.56 4.27
C PHE A 18 16.70 25.22 4.99
N CYS A 19 15.86 25.15 6.02
CA CYS A 19 15.52 23.87 6.67
C CYS A 19 14.62 23.10 5.71
N VAL A 20 15.21 22.20 4.92
CA VAL A 20 14.44 21.24 4.12
C VAL A 20 13.83 20.24 5.11
N THR A 21 12.59 20.45 5.48
CA THR A 21 11.81 19.44 6.21
C THR A 21 11.50 18.30 5.25
N VAL A 22 12.30 17.24 5.31
CA VAL A 22 11.93 15.96 4.69
C VAL A 22 10.73 15.44 5.48
N ALA A 23 9.54 15.60 4.92
CA ALA A 23 8.35 14.96 5.45
C ALA A 23 8.55 13.44 5.27
N PHE A 24 8.91 12.75 6.34
CA PHE A 24 8.82 11.30 6.38
C PHE A 24 7.33 10.98 6.27
N ALA A 25 6.90 10.45 5.12
CA ALA A 25 5.58 9.84 5.01
C ALA A 25 5.50 8.76 6.09
N GLY A 26 4.58 8.92 7.04
CA GLY A 26 4.40 7.95 8.12
C GLY A 26 4.09 6.57 7.54
N LYS A 27 4.54 5.51 8.21
CA LYS A 27 4.23 4.14 7.82
C LYS A 27 2.71 3.92 7.82
N VAL A 28 2.22 3.24 6.80
CA VAL A 28 0.79 2.86 6.70
C VAL A 28 0.46 1.66 7.57
N ASP A 29 -0.81 1.39 7.79
CA ASP A 29 -1.25 0.14 8.43
C ASP A 29 -0.87 -1.07 7.59
N SER A 30 -0.60 -2.21 8.24
CA SER A 30 -0.18 -3.44 7.56
C SER A 30 -1.25 -3.99 6.59
N ILE A 31 -2.52 -3.63 6.80
CA ILE A 31 -3.63 -4.00 5.89
C ILE A 31 -4.28 -2.72 5.36
N TYR A 32 -4.49 -2.67 4.05
CA TYR A 32 -5.29 -1.64 3.40
C TYR A 32 -6.75 -1.76 3.85
N LYS A 33 -7.28 -0.67 4.35
CA LYS A 33 -8.69 -0.53 4.77
C LYS A 33 -9.32 0.64 4.05
N ASP A 34 -10.55 0.49 3.65
CA ASP A 34 -11.38 1.61 3.20
C ASP A 34 -11.90 2.45 4.38
N GLY A 35 -12.67 3.49 4.08
CA GLY A 35 -13.24 4.37 5.09
C GLY A 35 -14.19 3.71 6.09
N SER A 36 -14.67 2.49 5.82
CA SER A 36 -15.48 1.69 6.74
C SER A 36 -14.64 0.76 7.64
N GLY A 37 -13.33 0.66 7.39
CA GLY A 37 -12.43 -0.27 8.06
C GLY A 37 -12.40 -1.66 7.41
N ALA A 38 -13.06 -1.83 6.28
CA ALA A 38 -13.06 -3.10 5.55
C ALA A 38 -11.77 -3.29 4.74
N ALA A 39 -11.16 -4.46 4.87
CA ALA A 39 -10.04 -4.86 4.04
C ALA A 39 -10.48 -5.02 2.58
N ILE A 40 -9.61 -4.68 1.65
CA ILE A 40 -9.81 -4.79 0.20
C ILE A 40 -11.21 -4.38 -0.28
N ARG A 41 -11.71 -3.27 0.29
CA ARG A 41 -13.02 -2.67 -0.05
C ARG A 41 -14.22 -3.62 0.17
N GLY A 42 -14.10 -4.55 1.14
CA GLY A 42 -15.16 -5.49 1.50
C GLY A 42 -15.37 -6.64 0.52
N TYR A 43 -14.40 -6.93 -0.34
CA TYR A 43 -14.44 -8.12 -1.20
C TYR A 43 -13.88 -9.34 -0.47
N ASP A 44 -14.37 -10.52 -0.86
CA ASP A 44 -14.00 -11.79 -0.26
C ASP A 44 -12.64 -12.27 -0.80
N PRO A 45 -11.58 -12.32 0.03
CA PRO A 45 -10.27 -12.75 -0.45
C PRO A 45 -10.21 -14.22 -0.87
N VAL A 46 -11.05 -15.09 -0.30
CA VAL A 46 -11.10 -16.52 -0.63
C VAL A 46 -11.68 -16.75 -2.03
N ALA A 47 -12.66 -15.93 -2.42
CA ALA A 47 -13.34 -16.08 -3.71
C ALA A 47 -12.40 -15.92 -4.91
N TYR A 48 -11.34 -15.11 -4.80
CA TYR A 48 -10.32 -15.00 -5.86
C TYR A 48 -9.66 -16.34 -6.18
N PHE A 49 -9.48 -17.18 -5.17
CA PHE A 49 -8.86 -18.52 -5.32
C PHE A 49 -9.88 -19.59 -5.72
N THR A 50 -11.08 -19.56 -5.15
CA THR A 50 -12.07 -20.62 -5.32
C THR A 50 -13.01 -20.39 -6.50
N GLU A 51 -13.31 -19.13 -6.82
CA GLU A 51 -14.25 -18.77 -7.87
C GLU A 51 -13.60 -18.04 -9.06
N GLN A 52 -12.28 -17.70 -8.95
CA GLN A 52 -11.52 -17.00 -9.98
C GLN A 52 -12.15 -15.66 -10.41
N LYS A 53 -12.75 -14.96 -9.46
CA LYS A 53 -13.38 -13.64 -9.67
C LYS A 53 -13.49 -12.86 -8.36
N PRO A 54 -13.55 -11.51 -8.43
CA PRO A 54 -13.90 -10.70 -7.28
C PRO A 54 -15.36 -10.92 -6.90
N VAL A 55 -15.62 -11.18 -5.62
CA VAL A 55 -16.95 -11.36 -5.07
C VAL A 55 -17.11 -10.46 -3.85
N LYS A 56 -18.18 -9.67 -3.82
CA LYS A 56 -18.48 -8.81 -2.69
C LYS A 56 -18.81 -9.66 -1.45
N GLY A 57 -18.14 -9.35 -0.33
CA GLY A 57 -18.46 -9.93 0.96
C GLY A 57 -19.70 -9.29 1.61
N SER A 58 -20.18 -9.91 2.67
CA SER A 58 -21.31 -9.47 3.47
C SER A 58 -20.86 -9.22 4.91
N GLU A 59 -21.40 -8.19 5.54
CA GLU A 59 -21.24 -7.93 6.98
C GLU A 59 -21.70 -9.11 7.88
N GLN A 60 -22.56 -9.97 7.36
CA GLN A 60 -23.01 -11.16 8.04
C GLN A 60 -21.87 -12.17 8.26
N PHE A 61 -20.91 -12.23 7.34
CA PHE A 61 -19.76 -13.13 7.37
C PHE A 61 -18.47 -12.32 7.47
N ARG A 62 -18.10 -11.95 8.69
CA ARG A 62 -16.96 -11.09 8.98
C ARG A 62 -15.94 -11.79 9.87
N TYR A 63 -14.70 -11.41 9.72
CA TYR A 63 -13.59 -11.84 10.56
C TYR A 63 -12.59 -10.69 10.75
N SER A 64 -12.13 -10.49 11.98
CA SER A 64 -11.13 -9.48 12.29
C SER A 64 -9.74 -10.10 12.25
N TRP A 65 -8.85 -9.52 11.43
CA TRP A 65 -7.46 -9.97 11.35
C TRP A 65 -6.54 -8.81 11.01
N MET A 66 -5.41 -8.70 11.74
CA MET A 66 -4.41 -7.64 11.59
C MET A 66 -5.00 -6.22 11.57
N GLY A 67 -5.95 -5.95 12.48
CA GLY A 67 -6.56 -4.63 12.64
C GLY A 67 -7.49 -4.19 11.51
N ALA A 68 -7.93 -5.10 10.66
CA ALA A 68 -8.91 -4.88 9.61
C ALA A 68 -10.12 -5.83 9.73
N THR A 69 -11.26 -5.40 9.23
CA THR A 69 -12.46 -6.25 9.10
C THR A 69 -12.47 -6.86 7.70
N TRP A 70 -12.44 -8.17 7.64
CA TRP A 70 -12.55 -8.94 6.40
C TRP A 70 -13.98 -9.43 6.22
N LEU A 71 -14.52 -9.25 5.01
CA LEU A 71 -15.88 -9.63 4.67
C LEU A 71 -15.87 -10.78 3.67
N PHE A 72 -16.79 -11.72 3.85
CA PHE A 72 -16.86 -12.95 3.05
C PHE A 72 -18.26 -13.13 2.45
N ALA A 73 -18.34 -13.82 1.33
CA ALA A 73 -19.60 -14.15 0.67
C ALA A 73 -20.36 -15.29 1.37
N SER A 74 -19.66 -16.08 2.19
CA SER A 74 -20.23 -17.23 2.91
C SER A 74 -19.52 -17.49 4.23
N ALA A 75 -20.18 -18.23 5.13
CA ALA A 75 -19.55 -18.73 6.35
C ALA A 75 -18.38 -19.67 6.04
N ALA A 76 -18.49 -20.50 5.00
CA ALA A 76 -17.43 -21.42 4.59
C ALA A 76 -16.15 -20.67 4.19
N ASN A 77 -16.25 -19.61 3.40
CA ASN A 77 -15.10 -18.78 3.01
C ASN A 77 -14.49 -18.07 4.22
N ARG A 78 -15.31 -17.51 5.11
CA ARG A 78 -14.83 -16.92 6.36
C ARG A 78 -14.02 -17.92 7.18
N ASP A 79 -14.53 -19.14 7.35
CA ASP A 79 -13.88 -20.17 8.16
C ASP A 79 -12.59 -20.69 7.52
N GLN A 80 -12.53 -20.79 6.18
CA GLN A 80 -11.30 -21.07 5.45
C GLN A 80 -10.24 -19.99 5.68
N PHE A 81 -10.62 -18.72 5.59
CA PHE A 81 -9.71 -17.61 5.87
C PHE A 81 -9.23 -17.65 7.32
N ALA A 82 -10.13 -17.82 8.29
CA ALA A 82 -9.78 -17.85 9.71
C ALA A 82 -8.80 -18.99 10.06
N ALA A 83 -8.90 -20.13 9.37
CA ALA A 83 -7.98 -21.25 9.56
C ALA A 83 -6.56 -20.97 9.03
N ASN A 84 -6.41 -20.19 7.96
CA ASN A 84 -5.12 -19.84 7.39
C ASN A 84 -5.18 -18.49 6.64
N PRO A 85 -5.22 -17.36 7.34
CA PRO A 85 -5.34 -16.04 6.70
C PRO A 85 -4.23 -15.74 5.70
N ALA A 86 -3.00 -16.15 6.01
CA ALA A 86 -1.84 -15.86 5.16
C ALA A 86 -1.94 -16.50 3.77
N GLN A 87 -2.70 -17.58 3.62
CA GLN A 87 -2.94 -18.24 2.33
C GLN A 87 -3.81 -17.38 1.39
N TYR A 88 -4.79 -16.67 1.95
CA TYR A 88 -5.82 -15.98 1.18
C TYR A 88 -5.68 -14.46 1.18
N ALA A 89 -5.01 -13.90 2.18
CA ALA A 89 -4.78 -12.46 2.24
C ALA A 89 -3.91 -12.03 1.05
N PRO A 90 -4.25 -10.89 0.41
CA PRO A 90 -3.44 -10.38 -0.68
C PRO A 90 -2.06 -9.95 -0.18
N GLN A 91 -1.08 -10.01 -1.08
CA GLN A 91 0.27 -9.55 -0.81
C GLN A 91 0.29 -8.04 -0.52
N PHE A 92 1.29 -7.59 0.21
CA PHE A 92 1.48 -6.19 0.59
C PHE A 92 0.25 -5.59 1.31
N GLY A 93 -0.37 -6.40 2.18
CA GLY A 93 -1.56 -6.00 2.93
C GLY A 93 -2.78 -5.63 2.08
N GLY A 94 -2.78 -5.96 0.79
CA GLY A 94 -3.84 -5.57 -0.13
C GLY A 94 -3.70 -4.16 -0.70
N TYR A 95 -2.57 -3.48 -0.50
CA TYR A 95 -2.23 -2.26 -1.23
C TYR A 95 -1.86 -2.58 -2.69
N CYS A 96 -1.91 -1.57 -3.55
CA CYS A 96 -1.53 -1.70 -4.96
C CYS A 96 -0.10 -2.23 -5.11
N SER A 97 0.05 -3.43 -5.68
CA SER A 97 1.36 -4.09 -5.83
C SER A 97 2.32 -3.29 -6.70
N TYR A 98 1.82 -2.63 -7.76
CA TYR A 98 2.66 -1.75 -8.58
C TYR A 98 3.15 -0.53 -7.81
N ALA A 99 2.30 0.12 -7.01
CA ALA A 99 2.71 1.24 -6.17
C ALA A 99 3.80 0.83 -5.18
N VAL A 100 3.63 -0.33 -4.51
CA VAL A 100 4.64 -0.87 -3.58
C VAL A 100 5.96 -1.13 -4.30
N SER A 101 5.94 -1.64 -5.54
CA SER A 101 7.16 -1.82 -6.35
C SER A 101 7.87 -0.50 -6.66
N LYS A 102 7.18 0.64 -6.56
CA LYS A 102 7.72 1.99 -6.73
C LYS A 102 8.07 2.70 -5.43
N GLY A 103 7.91 2.02 -4.27
CA GLY A 103 8.29 2.55 -2.97
C GLY A 103 7.22 3.40 -2.29
N HIS A 104 5.97 3.28 -2.68
CA HIS A 104 4.83 3.93 -2.02
C HIS A 104 3.61 3.02 -1.99
N THR A 105 2.53 3.45 -1.34
CA THR A 105 1.27 2.72 -1.25
C THR A 105 0.17 3.45 -2.02
N ALA A 106 -0.79 2.69 -2.52
CA ALA A 106 -2.02 3.21 -3.13
C ALA A 106 -3.19 2.27 -2.85
N SER A 107 -4.41 2.78 -2.99
CA SER A 107 -5.63 2.00 -2.95
C SER A 107 -5.71 1.00 -4.11
N ILE A 108 -6.76 0.21 -4.13
CA ILE A 108 -6.94 -0.85 -5.14
C ILE A 108 -8.31 -0.79 -5.79
N ASP A 109 -8.40 -1.39 -6.95
CA ASP A 109 -9.64 -1.83 -7.57
C ASP A 109 -9.74 -3.36 -7.40
N PRO A 110 -10.79 -3.87 -6.76
CA PRO A 110 -10.97 -5.33 -6.59
C PRO A 110 -11.00 -6.11 -7.91
N GLU A 111 -11.34 -5.47 -9.02
CA GLU A 111 -11.32 -6.05 -10.36
C GLU A 111 -9.90 -6.13 -10.97
N ALA A 112 -8.94 -5.39 -10.41
CA ALA A 112 -7.56 -5.35 -10.89
C ALA A 112 -6.67 -6.32 -10.09
N TRP A 113 -6.81 -7.61 -10.34
CA TRP A 113 -6.20 -8.68 -9.57
C TRP A 113 -5.50 -9.73 -10.42
N ARG A 114 -4.58 -10.44 -9.81
CA ARG A 114 -3.96 -11.65 -10.37
C ARG A 114 -3.42 -12.55 -9.26
N ILE A 115 -3.54 -13.86 -9.46
CA ILE A 115 -2.85 -14.86 -8.65
C ILE A 115 -1.58 -15.28 -9.39
N VAL A 116 -0.43 -15.22 -8.69
CA VAL A 116 0.87 -15.64 -9.18
C VAL A 116 1.50 -16.53 -8.11
N ASP A 117 1.86 -17.76 -8.48
CA ASP A 117 2.45 -18.74 -7.56
C ASP A 117 1.64 -18.91 -6.25
N GLY A 118 0.31 -18.99 -6.38
CA GLY A 118 -0.62 -19.16 -5.27
C GLY A 118 -0.80 -17.94 -4.38
N LYS A 119 -0.33 -16.76 -4.77
CA LYS A 119 -0.44 -15.50 -4.03
C LYS A 119 -1.31 -14.50 -4.77
N LEU A 120 -2.18 -13.81 -4.05
CA LEU A 120 -3.07 -12.80 -4.60
C LEU A 120 -2.38 -11.43 -4.62
N TYR A 121 -2.38 -10.79 -5.78
CA TYR A 121 -1.89 -9.42 -5.99
C TYR A 121 -3.01 -8.53 -6.47
N LEU A 122 -3.16 -7.36 -5.87
CA LEU A 122 -4.14 -6.34 -6.24
C LEU A 122 -3.43 -5.11 -6.79
N ASN A 123 -4.10 -4.39 -7.68
CA ASN A 123 -3.58 -3.17 -8.29
C ASN A 123 -4.62 -2.04 -8.24
N TYR A 124 -4.17 -0.81 -8.43
CA TYR A 124 -4.98 0.40 -8.36
C TYR A 124 -6.12 0.42 -9.40
N SER A 125 -5.85 -0.08 -10.60
CA SER A 125 -6.78 -0.13 -11.73
C SER A 125 -6.37 -1.20 -12.74
N LYS A 126 -7.26 -1.53 -13.67
CA LYS A 126 -6.94 -2.42 -14.80
C LYS A 126 -5.76 -1.90 -15.64
N GLY A 127 -5.66 -0.58 -15.83
CA GLY A 127 -4.54 0.03 -16.55
C GLY A 127 -3.21 -0.13 -15.81
N VAL A 128 -3.21 0.07 -14.50
CA VAL A 128 -2.03 -0.16 -13.65
C VAL A 128 -1.67 -1.64 -13.59
N GLN A 129 -2.65 -2.54 -13.53
CA GLN A 129 -2.41 -3.98 -13.62
C GLN A 129 -1.69 -4.35 -14.91
N LYS A 130 -2.14 -3.86 -16.07
CA LYS A 130 -1.45 -4.10 -17.36
C LYS A 130 -0.01 -3.60 -17.36
N THR A 131 0.26 -2.49 -16.68
CA THR A 131 1.63 -1.97 -16.54
C THR A 131 2.47 -2.87 -15.62
N TRP A 132 1.91 -3.32 -14.50
CA TRP A 132 2.54 -4.27 -13.58
C TRP A 132 2.84 -5.61 -14.26
N GLU A 133 1.96 -6.07 -15.12
CA GLU A 133 2.08 -7.34 -15.87
C GLU A 133 3.19 -7.36 -16.92
N LYS A 134 3.74 -6.21 -17.29
CA LYS A 134 4.89 -6.15 -18.23
C LYS A 134 6.16 -6.76 -17.64
N ASP A 135 6.30 -6.78 -16.31
CA ASP A 135 7.41 -7.40 -15.61
C ASP A 135 6.95 -7.86 -14.22
N VAL A 136 6.17 -8.93 -14.17
CA VAL A 136 5.61 -9.46 -12.91
C VAL A 136 6.73 -9.84 -11.93
N PRO A 137 7.75 -10.64 -12.28
CA PRO A 137 8.80 -11.03 -11.36
C PRO A 137 9.59 -9.83 -10.82
N GLY A 138 9.97 -8.89 -11.69
CA GLY A 138 10.73 -7.71 -11.28
C GLY A 138 9.92 -6.77 -10.39
N ASN A 139 8.63 -6.60 -10.67
CA ASN A 139 7.75 -5.79 -9.82
C ASN A 139 7.51 -6.45 -8.45
N ILE A 140 7.32 -7.77 -8.38
CA ILE A 140 7.20 -8.49 -7.10
C ILE A 140 8.48 -8.36 -6.30
N GLN A 141 9.64 -8.60 -6.89
CA GLN A 141 10.93 -8.48 -6.21
C GLN A 141 11.16 -7.08 -5.61
N LYS A 142 10.88 -6.03 -6.38
CA LYS A 142 10.98 -4.64 -5.89
C LYS A 142 9.99 -4.35 -4.77
N ALA A 143 8.76 -4.84 -4.89
CA ALA A 143 7.74 -4.67 -3.85
C ALA A 143 8.14 -5.39 -2.56
N ASP A 144 8.67 -6.60 -2.63
CA ASP A 144 9.17 -7.34 -1.46
C ASP A 144 10.31 -6.57 -0.75
N GLN A 145 11.19 -5.91 -1.50
CA GLN A 145 12.27 -5.10 -0.93
C GLN A 145 11.76 -3.81 -0.27
N ASN A 146 10.73 -3.18 -0.85
CA ASN A 146 10.20 -1.91 -0.37
C ASN A 146 9.23 -2.07 0.81
N TRP A 147 8.44 -3.15 0.82
CA TRP A 147 7.32 -3.33 1.74
C TRP A 147 7.68 -3.17 3.24
N PRO A 148 8.80 -3.73 3.76
CA PRO A 148 9.13 -3.59 5.18
C PRO A 148 9.32 -2.13 5.65
N ALA A 149 9.69 -1.24 4.76
CA ALA A 149 9.85 0.19 5.08
C ALA A 149 8.54 0.98 5.02
N LEU A 150 7.51 0.46 4.34
CA LEU A 150 6.26 1.17 4.06
C LEU A 150 5.18 0.95 5.12
N HIS A 151 5.17 -0.18 5.81
CA HIS A 151 4.11 -0.53 6.77
C HIS A 151 4.62 -0.63 8.21
N LYS A 152 3.70 -0.60 9.17
CA LYS A 152 3.92 -0.78 10.61
C LYS A 152 4.14 -2.26 10.95
#